data_caca7f14df7fa05b8406abde4e1504bd
#
_entry.id   caca7f14df7fa05b8406abde4e1504bd
#
_cell.length_a   1.000
_cell.length_b   1.000
_cell.length_c   1.000
_cell.angle_alpha   90.00
_cell.angle_beta   90.00
_cell.angle_gamma   90.00
#
_symmetry.space_group_name_H-M   'P 1'
#
loop_
_entity.id
_entity.type
_entity.pdbx_description
1 polymer ?
#
loop_
_entity_poly.entity_id
_entity_poly.type
_entity_poly.pdbx_seq_one_letter_code
_entity_poly.pdbx_strand_id
1 'polypeptide(L)'
;MKVLLRFLLMVVLVSYLFVSFFFLRSYAAEDKCRDLQVEITDSAVLHYMSPADGYNYIEDFEMDPCGKPLGGIDTEKMERTLMSNGVLGSVECYKKVGGTVCVEVTQRVPIMRVMADDGNYYVDAEGQRMAVRTQYQAHLPLVTGRVDSVLTYRDMLPLARYIYNHRFWNAQIEQIYVNERHEVELVPRVGGQTILLGSVQ
;
A
#
# COMPACT_ATOMS: atom_id res chain seq x y z
N MET A 1 -4.27 27.13 -56.72
CA MET A 1 -4.97 28.03 -55.78
C MET A 1 -5.76 27.32 -54.69
N LYS A 2 -6.69 26.40 -55.03
CA LYS A 2 -7.53 25.67 -54.01
C LYS A 2 -6.70 24.81 -53.02
N VAL A 3 -5.61 24.19 -53.45
CA VAL A 3 -4.75 23.32 -52.62
C VAL A 3 -3.95 24.17 -51.62
N LEU A 4 -3.41 25.28 -52.09
CA LEU A 4 -2.66 26.22 -51.24
C LEU A 4 -3.56 26.85 -50.13
N LEU A 5 -4.80 27.18 -50.48
CA LEU A 5 -5.78 27.70 -49.52
C LEU A 5 -6.16 26.66 -48.45
N ARG A 6 -6.33 25.38 -48.84
CA ARG A 6 -6.59 24.27 -47.87
C ARG A 6 -5.41 24.03 -46.93
N PHE A 7 -4.18 24.12 -47.47
CA PHE A 7 -2.99 23.99 -46.67
C PHE A 7 -2.87 25.13 -45.64
N LEU A 8 -3.12 26.37 -46.08
CA LEU A 8 -3.13 27.53 -45.19
C LEU A 8 -4.18 27.42 -44.09
N LEU A 9 -5.40 26.97 -44.42
CA LEU A 9 -6.48 26.73 -43.47
C LEU A 9 -6.10 25.67 -42.45
N MET A 10 -5.45 24.59 -42.87
CA MET A 10 -4.98 23.52 -41.97
C MET A 10 -3.93 24.04 -40.99
N VAL A 11 -2.97 24.85 -41.46
CA VAL A 11 -1.94 25.46 -40.60
C VAL A 11 -2.58 26.38 -39.54
N VAL A 12 -3.55 27.20 -39.94
CA VAL A 12 -4.26 28.10 -39.04
C VAL A 12 -5.05 27.28 -37.99
N LEU A 13 -5.72 26.19 -38.39
CA LEU A 13 -6.46 25.33 -37.49
C LEU A 13 -5.52 24.67 -36.47
N VAL A 14 -4.41 24.12 -36.91
CA VAL A 14 -3.39 23.50 -36.03
C VAL A 14 -2.82 24.51 -35.05
N SER A 15 -2.47 25.70 -35.55
CA SER A 15 -1.99 26.80 -34.70
C SER A 15 -3.00 27.24 -33.66
N TYR A 16 -4.27 27.35 -34.04
CA TYR A 16 -5.38 27.66 -33.12
C TYR A 16 -5.52 26.58 -32.02
N LEU A 17 -5.51 25.29 -32.40
CA LEU A 17 -5.58 24.19 -31.45
C LEU A 17 -4.39 24.22 -30.49
N PHE A 18 -3.19 24.51 -30.96
CA PHE A 18 -1.99 24.58 -30.15
C PHE A 18 -2.05 25.73 -29.13
N VAL A 19 -2.47 26.90 -29.58
CA VAL A 19 -2.65 28.09 -28.72
C VAL A 19 -3.77 27.83 -27.70
N SER A 20 -4.90 27.29 -28.14
CA SER A 20 -6.03 26.95 -27.24
C SER A 20 -5.63 25.92 -26.18
N PHE A 21 -4.89 24.89 -26.56
CA PHE A 21 -4.37 23.87 -25.62
C PHE A 21 -3.42 24.49 -24.58
N PHE A 22 -2.54 25.39 -25.02
CA PHE A 22 -1.59 26.06 -24.12
C PHE A 22 -2.30 26.96 -23.10
N PHE A 23 -3.30 27.74 -23.56
CA PHE A 23 -4.09 28.58 -22.68
C PHE A 23 -4.94 27.79 -21.70
N LEU A 24 -5.59 26.71 -22.13
CA LEU A 24 -6.39 25.84 -21.24
C LEU A 24 -5.51 25.19 -20.15
N ARG A 25 -4.29 24.76 -20.53
CA ARG A 25 -3.35 24.17 -19.58
C ARG A 25 -2.85 25.19 -18.55
N SER A 26 -2.57 26.42 -18.98
CA SER A 26 -2.14 27.50 -18.09
C SER A 26 -3.24 27.89 -17.10
N TYR A 27 -4.49 27.99 -17.58
CA TYR A 27 -5.63 28.36 -16.74
C TYR A 27 -5.94 27.31 -15.69
N ALA A 28 -5.87 26.03 -16.06
CA ALA A 28 -6.10 24.92 -15.13
C ALA A 28 -4.99 24.79 -14.07
N ALA A 29 -3.78 25.29 -14.36
CA ALA A 29 -2.64 25.21 -13.43
C ALA A 29 -2.71 26.28 -12.32
N GLU A 30 -3.40 27.38 -12.52
CA GLU A 30 -3.56 28.45 -11.53
C GLU A 30 -4.72 28.20 -10.54
N ASP A 31 -5.64 27.29 -10.88
CA ASP A 31 -6.71 26.91 -9.95
C ASP A 31 -6.10 26.31 -8.66
N LYS A 32 -6.63 26.76 -7.52
CA LYS A 32 -6.19 26.26 -6.21
C LYS A 32 -6.89 24.97 -5.86
N CYS A 33 -6.18 24.09 -5.17
CA CYS A 33 -6.76 22.93 -4.54
C CYS A 33 -7.80 23.39 -3.49
N ARG A 34 -9.03 22.92 -3.62
CA ARG A 34 -10.17 23.27 -2.75
C ARG A 34 -10.47 22.15 -1.77
N ASP A 35 -10.16 20.93 -2.16
CA ASP A 35 -10.54 19.74 -1.41
C ASP A 35 -9.52 18.62 -1.60
N LEU A 36 -9.35 17.83 -0.54
CA LEU A 36 -8.54 16.63 -0.52
C LEU A 36 -9.43 15.44 -0.20
N GLN A 37 -9.47 14.46 -1.09
CA GLN A 37 -10.22 13.22 -0.90
C GLN A 37 -9.25 12.06 -0.74
N VAL A 38 -9.36 11.34 0.38
CA VAL A 38 -8.61 10.10 0.63
C VAL A 38 -9.58 8.93 0.57
N GLU A 39 -9.30 7.99 -0.34
CA GLU A 39 -10.11 6.80 -0.55
C GLU A 39 -9.27 5.55 -0.31
N ILE A 40 -9.78 4.66 0.55
CA ILE A 40 -9.16 3.35 0.80
C ILE A 40 -9.95 2.33 -0.02
N THR A 41 -9.35 1.85 -1.10
CA THR A 41 -10.05 1.05 -2.12
C THR A 41 -10.40 -0.36 -1.59
N ASP A 42 -9.66 -0.89 -0.64
CA ASP A 42 -9.82 -2.23 -0.07
C ASP A 42 -10.44 -2.24 1.33
N SER A 43 -11.01 -1.12 1.77
CA SER A 43 -11.62 -0.96 3.10
C SER A 43 -12.76 -1.94 3.40
N ALA A 44 -13.41 -2.48 2.37
CA ALA A 44 -14.48 -3.48 2.53
C ALA A 44 -13.97 -4.86 2.96
N VAL A 45 -12.70 -5.17 2.73
CA VAL A 45 -12.09 -6.48 3.01
C VAL A 45 -11.09 -6.40 4.16
N LEU A 46 -10.36 -5.30 4.22
CA LEU A 46 -9.33 -5.04 5.22
C LEU A 46 -9.69 -3.82 6.05
N HIS A 47 -9.56 -3.94 7.36
CA HIS A 47 -9.88 -2.87 8.31
C HIS A 47 -8.64 -2.45 9.10
N TYR A 48 -7.45 -2.54 8.47
CA TYR A 48 -6.19 -2.16 9.10
C TYR A 48 -6.05 -0.63 9.23
N MET A 49 -6.60 0.11 8.27
CA MET A 49 -6.64 1.56 8.26
C MET A 49 -8.07 2.08 8.11
N SER A 50 -8.33 3.24 8.70
CA SER A 50 -9.52 4.05 8.45
C SER A 50 -9.19 5.22 7.50
N PRO A 51 -10.18 5.84 6.84
CA PRO A 51 -9.94 7.06 6.06
C PRO A 51 -9.26 8.17 6.88
N ALA A 52 -9.57 8.29 8.18
CA ALA A 52 -8.93 9.23 9.07
C ALA A 52 -7.42 9.00 9.21
N ASP A 53 -6.97 7.75 9.20
CA ASP A 53 -5.53 7.44 9.21
C ASP A 53 -4.82 7.95 7.95
N GLY A 54 -5.50 7.89 6.79
CA GLY A 54 -4.97 8.41 5.52
C GLY A 54 -4.78 9.92 5.55
N TYR A 55 -5.74 10.65 6.10
CA TYR A 55 -5.61 12.11 6.29
C TYR A 55 -4.48 12.45 7.27
N ASN A 56 -4.38 11.72 8.40
CA ASN A 56 -3.31 11.93 9.38
C ASN A 56 -1.92 11.72 8.75
N TYR A 57 -1.75 10.72 7.89
CA TYR A 57 -0.47 10.51 7.19
C TYR A 57 -0.11 11.66 6.26
N ILE A 58 -1.09 12.26 5.56
CA ILE A 58 -0.83 13.40 4.69
C ILE A 58 -0.45 14.63 5.52
N GLU A 59 -1.07 14.81 6.68
CA GLU A 59 -0.77 15.88 7.62
C GLU A 59 0.62 15.69 8.26
N ASP A 60 0.94 14.49 8.74
CA ASP A 60 2.23 14.14 9.35
C ASP A 60 3.42 14.40 8.42
N PHE A 61 3.23 14.22 7.12
CA PHE A 61 4.24 14.52 6.09
C PHE A 61 4.19 15.96 5.57
N GLU A 62 3.36 16.83 6.16
CA GLU A 62 3.17 18.24 5.74
C GLU A 62 2.81 18.38 4.24
N MET A 63 2.05 17.43 3.71
CA MET A 63 1.76 17.33 2.28
C MET A 63 0.36 17.80 1.92
N ASP A 64 -0.36 18.45 2.83
CA ASP A 64 -1.70 18.98 2.52
C ASP A 64 -1.66 19.86 1.27
N PRO A 65 -2.41 19.49 0.21
CA PRO A 65 -2.47 20.24 -1.03
C PRO A 65 -3.44 21.42 -0.98
N CYS A 66 -4.31 21.50 0.04
CA CYS A 66 -5.37 22.49 0.09
C CYS A 66 -4.83 23.92 0.09
N GLY A 67 -5.43 24.78 -0.72
CA GLY A 67 -5.03 26.17 -0.91
C GLY A 67 -3.82 26.39 -1.83
N LYS A 68 -3.06 25.36 -2.19
CA LYS A 68 -1.93 25.46 -3.14
C LYS A 68 -2.43 25.44 -4.59
N PRO A 69 -1.71 26.12 -5.52
CA PRO A 69 -2.02 26.02 -6.95
C PRO A 69 -1.89 24.58 -7.44
N LEU A 70 -2.89 24.07 -8.18
CA LEU A 70 -2.89 22.71 -8.70
C LEU A 70 -1.65 22.40 -9.56
N GLY A 71 -1.15 23.37 -10.31
CA GLY A 71 0.08 23.22 -11.11
C GLY A 71 1.33 23.01 -10.26
N GLY A 72 1.34 23.49 -9.02
CA GLY A 72 2.46 23.37 -8.09
C GLY A 72 2.42 22.11 -7.21
N ILE A 73 1.32 21.35 -7.23
CA ILE A 73 1.20 20.12 -6.46
C ILE A 73 1.88 18.98 -7.23
N ASP A 74 2.92 18.43 -6.65
CA ASP A 74 3.67 17.27 -7.17
C ASP A 74 3.05 15.97 -6.62
N THR A 75 2.11 15.40 -7.40
CA THR A 75 1.41 14.15 -7.04
C THR A 75 2.35 12.96 -6.97
N GLU A 76 3.37 12.91 -7.83
CA GLU A 76 4.36 11.83 -7.85
C GLU A 76 5.25 11.85 -6.58
N LYS A 77 5.59 13.05 -6.10
CA LYS A 77 6.29 13.21 -4.82
C LYS A 77 5.39 12.77 -3.65
N MET A 78 4.08 13.09 -3.70
CA MET A 78 3.11 12.64 -2.70
C MET A 78 3.04 11.12 -2.65
N GLU A 79 2.89 10.46 -3.79
CA GLU A 79 2.87 9.00 -3.90
C GLU A 79 4.13 8.37 -3.29
N ARG A 80 5.32 8.82 -3.71
CA ARG A 80 6.59 8.29 -3.19
C ARG A 80 6.74 8.48 -1.69
N THR A 81 6.34 9.63 -1.16
CA THR A 81 6.46 9.91 0.27
C THR A 81 5.47 9.06 1.06
N LEU A 82 4.22 8.97 0.63
CA LEU A 82 3.22 8.14 1.28
C LEU A 82 3.58 6.65 1.23
N MET A 83 4.13 6.18 0.10
CA MET A 83 4.63 4.80 -0.03
C MET A 83 5.79 4.46 0.91
N SER A 84 6.53 5.44 1.43
CA SER A 84 7.54 5.20 2.46
C SER A 84 6.94 4.75 3.79
N ASN A 85 5.63 4.95 3.98
CA ASN A 85 4.90 4.39 5.10
C ASN A 85 4.66 2.89 4.86
N GLY A 86 5.29 2.04 5.65
CA GLY A 86 5.28 0.58 5.51
C GLY A 86 3.90 -0.09 5.62
N VAL A 87 2.82 0.68 5.78
CA VAL A 87 1.43 0.19 5.92
C VAL A 87 0.68 0.20 4.59
N LEU A 88 1.09 1.09 3.66
CA LEU A 88 0.43 1.26 2.37
C LEU A 88 0.95 0.26 1.35
N GLY A 89 0.03 -0.39 0.63
CA GLY A 89 0.32 -1.35 -0.44
C GLY A 89 0.55 -0.65 -1.78
N SER A 90 -0.35 0.28 -2.12
CA SER A 90 -0.21 1.18 -3.27
C SER A 90 -0.79 2.55 -2.93
N VAL A 91 -0.30 3.57 -3.61
CA VAL A 91 -0.79 4.95 -3.52
C VAL A 91 -0.87 5.52 -4.91
N GLU A 92 -2.03 6.06 -5.27
CA GLU A 92 -2.24 6.80 -6.51
C GLU A 92 -2.79 8.19 -6.17
N CYS A 93 -2.08 9.23 -6.63
CA CYS A 93 -2.47 10.62 -6.41
C CYS A 93 -2.79 11.28 -7.74
N TYR A 94 -3.98 11.84 -7.87
CA TYR A 94 -4.39 12.54 -9.08
C TYR A 94 -5.26 13.76 -8.80
N LYS A 95 -5.30 14.65 -9.78
CA LYS A 95 -6.05 15.89 -9.72
C LYS A 95 -7.35 15.73 -10.51
N LYS A 96 -8.50 15.99 -9.85
CA LYS A 96 -9.80 16.05 -10.52
C LYS A 96 -10.08 17.45 -11.03
N VAL A 97 -10.91 17.52 -12.07
CA VAL A 97 -11.49 18.79 -12.54
C VAL A 97 -12.33 19.37 -11.39
N GLY A 98 -12.16 20.68 -11.14
CA GLY A 98 -12.87 21.36 -10.03
C GLY A 98 -12.02 21.61 -8.78
N GLY A 99 -10.73 21.25 -8.82
CA GLY A 99 -9.79 21.63 -7.76
C GLY A 99 -9.67 20.63 -6.62
N THR A 100 -10.06 19.38 -6.83
CA THR A 100 -9.91 18.30 -5.84
C THR A 100 -8.63 17.49 -6.15
N VAL A 101 -7.84 17.22 -5.13
CA VAL A 101 -6.76 16.23 -5.17
C VAL A 101 -7.29 14.95 -4.54
N CYS A 102 -7.17 13.84 -5.27
CA CYS A 102 -7.55 12.52 -4.79
C CYS A 102 -6.30 11.70 -4.49
N VAL A 103 -6.36 11.00 -3.37
CA VAL A 103 -5.34 10.04 -2.93
C VAL A 103 -6.04 8.71 -2.71
N GLU A 104 -5.88 7.80 -3.65
CA GLU A 104 -6.38 6.43 -3.56
C GLU A 104 -5.29 5.54 -2.99
N VAL A 105 -5.60 4.81 -1.93
CA VAL A 105 -4.65 3.93 -1.25
C VAL A 105 -5.21 2.53 -1.13
N THR A 106 -4.32 1.53 -1.25
CA THR A 106 -4.59 0.17 -0.80
C THR A 106 -3.76 -0.13 0.43
N GLN A 107 -4.25 -1.02 1.27
CA GLN A 107 -3.56 -1.44 2.48
C GLN A 107 -2.66 -2.65 2.17
N ARG A 108 -1.54 -2.78 2.89
CA ARG A 108 -0.79 -4.04 2.89
C ARG A 108 -1.55 -5.11 3.64
N VAL A 109 -1.50 -6.32 3.10
CA VAL A 109 -2.15 -7.50 3.68
C VAL A 109 -1.08 -8.30 4.43
N PRO A 110 -1.10 -8.32 5.77
CA PRO A 110 -0.17 -9.16 6.51
C PRO A 110 -0.56 -10.63 6.34
N ILE A 111 0.44 -11.52 6.27
CA ILE A 111 0.26 -12.97 6.17
C ILE A 111 0.74 -13.73 7.40
N MET A 112 1.52 -13.09 8.26
CA MET A 112 1.94 -13.64 9.55
C MET A 112 2.17 -12.53 10.58
N ARG A 113 2.11 -12.89 11.84
CA ARG A 113 2.52 -12.06 12.97
C ARG A 113 3.75 -12.66 13.61
N VAL A 114 4.79 -11.87 13.80
CA VAL A 114 6.04 -12.32 14.41
C VAL A 114 6.14 -11.73 15.81
N MET A 115 6.41 -12.61 16.80
CA MET A 115 6.77 -12.23 18.17
C MET A 115 8.18 -12.76 18.42
N ALA A 116 9.16 -11.93 18.17
CA ALA A 116 10.57 -12.23 18.30
C ALA A 116 11.23 -11.33 19.37
N ASP A 117 12.48 -11.60 19.69
CA ASP A 117 13.24 -10.81 20.65
C ASP A 117 13.44 -9.35 20.20
N ASP A 118 13.44 -9.11 18.88
CA ASP A 118 13.55 -7.78 18.25
C ASP A 118 12.22 -7.03 18.12
N GLY A 119 11.12 -7.63 18.56
CA GLY A 119 9.82 -6.97 18.62
C GLY A 119 8.63 -7.82 18.21
N ASN A 120 7.48 -7.16 18.15
CA ASN A 120 6.21 -7.72 17.75
C ASN A 120 5.71 -6.93 16.53
N TYR A 121 5.55 -7.61 15.39
CA TYR A 121 5.20 -6.97 14.13
C TYR A 121 4.48 -7.94 13.20
N TYR A 122 3.77 -7.37 12.22
CA TYR A 122 3.24 -8.14 11.09
C TYR A 122 4.24 -8.16 9.94
N VAL A 123 4.12 -9.17 9.09
CA VAL A 123 4.87 -9.27 7.82
C VAL A 123 3.90 -9.61 6.70
N ASP A 124 4.00 -8.88 5.60
CA ASP A 124 3.21 -9.12 4.40
C ASP A 124 3.85 -10.18 3.48
N ALA A 125 3.20 -10.46 2.35
CA ALA A 125 3.69 -11.44 1.38
C ALA A 125 4.99 -11.01 0.69
N GLU A 126 5.30 -9.73 0.63
CA GLU A 126 6.53 -9.16 0.06
C GLU A 126 7.69 -9.12 1.07
N GLY A 127 7.40 -9.39 2.35
CA GLY A 127 8.38 -9.37 3.43
C GLY A 127 8.51 -7.99 4.10
N GLN A 128 7.55 -7.10 3.89
CA GLN A 128 7.56 -5.81 4.57
C GLN A 128 7.05 -5.94 6.01
N ARG A 129 7.75 -5.31 6.94
CA ARG A 129 7.30 -5.20 8.33
C ARG A 129 6.21 -4.14 8.46
N MET A 130 5.18 -4.48 9.23
CA MET A 130 4.08 -3.59 9.56
C MET A 130 3.91 -3.53 11.07
N ALA A 131 3.63 -2.35 11.60
CA ALA A 131 3.41 -2.17 13.04
C ALA A 131 2.15 -2.93 13.50
N VAL A 132 2.17 -3.48 14.70
CA VAL A 132 0.96 -4.05 15.32
C VAL A 132 0.06 -2.92 15.78
N ARG A 133 -1.17 -2.90 15.29
CA ARG A 133 -2.22 -1.99 15.72
C ARG A 133 -3.22 -2.70 16.61
N THR A 134 -3.58 -2.10 17.71
CA THR A 134 -4.54 -2.67 18.68
C THR A 134 -5.95 -2.84 18.12
N GLN A 135 -6.30 -2.02 17.11
CA GLN A 135 -7.61 -2.03 16.45
C GLN A 135 -7.73 -3.12 15.37
N TYR A 136 -6.62 -3.71 14.94
CA TYR A 136 -6.58 -4.72 13.91
C TYR A 136 -6.24 -6.08 14.49
N GLN A 137 -7.19 -7.01 14.40
CA GLN A 137 -7.00 -8.40 14.80
C GLN A 137 -7.17 -9.29 13.56
N ALA A 138 -6.06 -9.69 12.98
CA ALA A 138 -6.08 -10.67 11.91
C ALA A 138 -5.92 -12.09 12.45
N HIS A 139 -6.67 -13.01 11.89
CA HIS A 139 -6.48 -14.45 12.15
C HIS A 139 -5.31 -14.99 11.32
N LEU A 140 -4.10 -14.59 11.69
CA LEU A 140 -2.85 -14.95 11.02
C LEU A 140 -2.07 -15.97 11.86
N PRO A 141 -1.23 -16.81 11.23
CA PRO A 141 -0.28 -17.62 11.96
C PRO A 141 0.65 -16.75 12.81
N LEU A 142 0.81 -17.12 14.07
CA LEU A 142 1.71 -16.47 15.02
C LEU A 142 3.08 -17.16 14.99
N VAL A 143 4.12 -16.45 14.59
CA VAL A 143 5.50 -16.97 14.61
C VAL A 143 6.14 -16.61 15.95
N THR A 144 6.60 -17.61 16.69
CA THR A 144 7.19 -17.45 18.03
C THR A 144 8.37 -18.39 18.26
N GLY A 145 9.03 -18.23 19.39
CA GLY A 145 10.19 -19.03 19.80
C GLY A 145 11.51 -18.38 19.44
N ARG A 146 12.51 -19.16 19.09
CA ARG A 146 13.84 -18.70 18.70
C ARG A 146 13.85 -18.11 17.29
N VAL A 147 13.27 -16.94 17.14
CA VAL A 147 13.10 -16.27 15.84
C VAL A 147 13.86 -14.95 15.84
N ASP A 148 14.73 -14.79 14.85
CA ASP A 148 15.41 -13.56 14.53
C ASP A 148 15.00 -13.05 13.12
N SER A 149 15.50 -11.88 12.75
CA SER A 149 15.20 -11.30 11.42
C SER A 149 15.63 -12.21 10.28
N VAL A 150 16.79 -12.88 10.40
CA VAL A 150 17.33 -13.74 9.32
C VAL A 150 16.42 -14.94 9.12
N LEU A 151 16.05 -15.62 10.20
CA LEU A 151 15.16 -16.77 10.16
C LEU A 151 13.76 -16.38 9.67
N THR A 152 13.27 -15.21 10.10
CA THR A 152 11.97 -14.69 9.68
C THR A 152 11.87 -14.59 8.16
N TYR A 153 12.87 -14.00 7.51
CA TYR A 153 12.79 -13.74 6.07
C TYR A 153 13.24 -14.92 5.23
N ARG A 154 14.23 -15.70 5.68
CA ARG A 154 14.75 -16.83 4.94
C ARG A 154 13.82 -18.04 4.96
N ASP A 155 13.29 -18.38 6.13
CA ASP A 155 12.61 -19.65 6.36
C ASP A 155 11.12 -19.46 6.68
N MET A 156 10.77 -18.53 7.58
CA MET A 156 9.38 -18.36 8.01
C MET A 156 8.50 -17.68 6.96
N LEU A 157 9.03 -16.72 6.23
CA LEU A 157 8.27 -16.03 5.19
C LEU A 157 7.84 -16.96 4.04
N PRO A 158 8.70 -17.84 3.48
CA PRO A 158 8.27 -18.84 2.50
C PRO A 158 7.22 -19.80 3.05
N LEU A 159 7.37 -20.25 4.29
CA LEU A 159 6.40 -21.12 4.95
C LEU A 159 5.06 -20.42 5.17
N ALA A 160 5.08 -19.18 5.65
CA ALA A 160 3.88 -18.38 5.83
C ALA A 160 3.15 -18.10 4.51
N ARG A 161 3.90 -17.81 3.43
CA ARG A 161 3.34 -17.69 2.08
C ARG A 161 2.66 -18.97 1.62
N TYR A 162 3.28 -20.11 1.85
CA TYR A 162 2.69 -21.41 1.53
C TYR A 162 1.38 -21.63 2.30
N ILE A 163 1.39 -21.39 3.62
CA ILE A 163 0.22 -21.52 4.48
C ILE A 163 -0.89 -20.57 4.01
N TYR A 164 -0.56 -19.31 3.79
CA TYR A 164 -1.51 -18.28 3.38
C TYR A 164 -2.20 -18.60 2.04
N ASN A 165 -1.44 -19.07 1.07
CA ASN A 165 -1.96 -19.41 -0.26
C ASN A 165 -2.72 -20.75 -0.29
N HIS A 166 -2.64 -21.55 0.76
CA HIS A 166 -3.29 -22.85 0.81
C HIS A 166 -4.49 -22.82 1.76
N ARG A 167 -5.71 -22.77 1.21
CA ARG A 167 -6.96 -22.62 1.98
C ARG A 167 -7.06 -23.54 3.19
N PHE A 168 -6.66 -24.82 3.06
CA PHE A 168 -6.71 -25.77 4.16
C PHE A 168 -5.74 -25.37 5.28
N TRP A 169 -4.47 -25.13 4.97
CA TRP A 169 -3.46 -24.81 5.97
C TRP A 169 -3.72 -23.45 6.63
N ASN A 170 -4.15 -22.46 5.85
CA ASN A 170 -4.51 -21.15 6.38
C ASN A 170 -5.66 -21.23 7.41
N ALA A 171 -6.62 -22.14 7.19
CA ALA A 171 -7.70 -22.36 8.15
C ALA A 171 -7.26 -23.17 9.39
N GLN A 172 -6.22 -23.98 9.29
CA GLN A 172 -5.82 -24.92 10.34
C GLN A 172 -4.70 -24.41 11.25
N ILE A 173 -3.72 -23.69 10.70
CA ILE A 173 -2.52 -23.31 11.45
C ILE A 173 -2.77 -22.02 12.25
N GLU A 174 -2.53 -22.10 13.56
CA GLU A 174 -2.59 -20.95 14.47
C GLU A 174 -1.21 -20.40 14.79
N GLN A 175 -0.21 -21.30 14.97
CA GLN A 175 1.11 -20.89 15.38
C GLN A 175 2.19 -21.68 14.64
N ILE A 176 3.28 -20.99 14.34
CA ILE A 176 4.55 -21.54 13.86
C ILE A 176 5.56 -21.32 14.98
N TYR A 177 5.95 -22.37 15.68
CA TYR A 177 6.88 -22.29 16.79
C TYR A 177 8.27 -22.78 16.36
N VAL A 178 9.29 -21.99 16.68
CA VAL A 178 10.69 -22.34 16.44
C VAL A 178 11.33 -22.70 17.78
N ASN A 179 11.73 -23.95 17.93
CA ASN A 179 12.32 -24.44 19.17
C ASN A 179 13.80 -24.03 19.30
N GLU A 180 14.44 -24.41 20.40
CA GLU A 180 15.84 -24.07 20.67
C GLU A 180 16.85 -24.73 19.71
N ARG A 181 16.44 -25.78 18.99
CA ARG A 181 17.24 -26.46 17.96
C ARG A 181 17.03 -25.87 16.57
N HIS A 182 16.24 -24.76 16.45
CA HIS A 182 15.79 -24.17 15.19
C HIS A 182 14.96 -25.13 14.33
N GLU A 183 14.26 -26.07 14.98
CA GLU A 183 13.27 -26.91 14.33
C GLU A 183 11.89 -26.23 14.40
N VAL A 184 11.11 -26.39 13.34
CA VAL A 184 9.80 -25.76 13.20
C VAL A 184 8.70 -26.72 13.58
N GLU A 185 7.80 -26.24 14.41
CA GLU A 185 6.62 -26.93 14.88
C GLU A 185 5.37 -26.12 14.48
N LEU A 186 4.38 -26.77 13.88
CA LEU A 186 3.10 -26.14 13.59
C LEU A 186 2.07 -26.53 14.64
N VAL A 187 1.40 -25.53 15.18
CA VAL A 187 0.30 -25.72 16.14
C VAL A 187 -1.02 -25.44 15.42
N PRO A 188 -1.88 -26.44 15.26
CA PRO A 188 -3.21 -26.27 14.69
C PRO A 188 -4.15 -25.49 15.62
N ARG A 189 -5.15 -24.82 15.04
CA ARG A 189 -6.21 -24.10 15.77
C ARG A 189 -7.12 -25.05 16.56
N VAL A 190 -7.25 -26.28 16.06
CA VAL A 190 -8.14 -27.29 16.63
C VAL A 190 -7.36 -28.58 16.89
N GLY A 191 -7.51 -29.10 18.07
CA GLY A 191 -6.82 -30.29 18.53
C GLY A 191 -5.58 -29.98 19.38
N GLY A 192 -5.09 -30.97 20.12
CA GLY A 192 -3.92 -30.81 21.00
C GLY A 192 -2.61 -31.34 20.40
N GLN A 193 -2.58 -31.65 19.09
CA GLN A 193 -1.41 -32.18 18.40
C GLN A 193 -0.50 -31.07 17.91
N THR A 194 0.79 -31.32 17.94
CA THR A 194 1.81 -30.49 17.29
C THR A 194 2.36 -31.23 16.08
N ILE A 195 2.54 -30.56 14.96
CA ILE A 195 3.12 -31.11 13.72
C ILE A 195 4.59 -30.71 13.68
N LEU A 196 5.47 -31.68 13.82
CA LEU A 196 6.92 -31.46 13.76
C LEU A 196 7.35 -31.42 12.28
N LEU A 197 7.77 -30.26 11.80
CA LEU A 197 8.33 -30.12 10.44
C LEU A 197 9.85 -30.40 10.43
N GLY A 198 10.51 -30.25 11.56
CA GLY A 198 11.96 -30.33 11.65
C GLY A 198 12.67 -29.05 11.16
N SER A 199 13.89 -29.16 10.68
CA SER A 199 14.61 -28.01 10.15
C SER A 199 14.07 -27.63 8.78
N VAL A 200 13.72 -26.35 8.62
CA VAL A 200 13.33 -25.76 7.33
C VAL A 200 14.62 -25.29 6.67
N GLN A 201 15.16 -26.10 5.76
CA GLN A 201 16.32 -25.76 4.93
C GLN A 201 15.91 -25.74 3.47
#